data_02a915f0f92bbc1252b57193e99bc7b4
#
_entry.id   02a915f0f92bbc1252b57193e99bc7b4
#
_cell.length_a   1.000
_cell.length_b   1.000
_cell.length_c   1.000
_cell.angle_alpha   90.00
_cell.angle_beta   90.00
_cell.angle_gamma   90.00
#
_symmetry.space_group_name_H-M   'P 1'
#
loop_
_entity.id
_entity.type
_entity.pdbx_description
1 polymer ?
#
loop_
_entity_poly.entity_id
_entity_poly.type
_entity_poly.pdbx_seq_one_letter_code
_entity_poly.pdbx_strand_id
1 'polypeptide(L)'
;MVKIGAIDCGSNSTRLLISTVENGKLENLHKEHQVTRLSDNIDKTGSISNDSKKRFFKVLRKYMRKIEEYKVQEVFCIGTAVFRNSKNSYEIIDEVNKRFNLEIKMISGEEEGLLTSLGVQSSFENLENYLIIDIGGQSTELITDIDNKLDIQSKDIGVVSMSENYFNENPINIDKEETATNFFNDIFHDKDYAHRQLIGVSGTFTSLGSIYLNQKIYDENEIDKVITVSYTHLTLPTILPV
;
A
#
# COMPACT_ATOMS: atom_id res chain seq x y z
N MET A 1 -29.44 2.92 2.62
CA MET A 1 -28.13 2.43 3.09
C MET A 1 -27.63 1.42 2.06
N VAL A 2 -26.55 1.72 1.37
CA VAL A 2 -25.93 0.85 0.35
C VAL A 2 -24.67 0.24 0.96
N LYS A 3 -24.47 -1.07 0.77
CA LYS A 3 -23.23 -1.74 1.17
C LYS A 3 -22.30 -1.85 -0.03
N ILE A 4 -21.10 -1.34 0.13
CA ILE A 4 -20.05 -1.39 -0.87
C ILE A 4 -18.88 -2.24 -0.37
N GLY A 5 -18.21 -2.88 -1.32
CA GLY A 5 -16.95 -3.58 -1.09
C GLY A 5 -15.84 -2.96 -1.91
N ALA A 6 -14.69 -2.75 -1.32
CA ALA A 6 -13.49 -2.33 -2.00
C ALA A 6 -12.39 -3.38 -1.82
N ILE A 7 -11.82 -3.85 -2.94
CA ILE A 7 -10.68 -4.76 -2.95
C ILE A 7 -9.49 -4.03 -3.55
N ASP A 8 -8.41 -3.93 -2.79
CA ASP A 8 -7.12 -3.40 -3.23
C ASP A 8 -6.15 -4.57 -3.44
N CYS A 9 -5.72 -4.76 -4.69
CA CYS A 9 -4.78 -5.80 -5.09
C CYS A 9 -3.39 -5.21 -5.25
N GLY A 10 -2.69 -5.07 -4.13
CA GLY A 10 -1.34 -4.52 -4.07
C GLY A 10 -0.23 -5.55 -4.30
N SER A 11 0.99 -5.07 -4.39
CA SER A 11 2.20 -5.86 -4.67
C SER A 11 2.51 -6.88 -3.58
N ASN A 12 2.42 -6.50 -2.31
CA ASN A 12 2.69 -7.38 -1.18
C ASN A 12 1.42 -8.02 -0.61
N SER A 13 0.32 -7.28 -0.60
CA SER A 13 -0.91 -7.69 0.07
C SER A 13 -2.16 -7.35 -0.74
N THR A 14 -3.23 -8.07 -0.44
CA THR A 14 -4.58 -7.79 -0.95
C THR A 14 -5.48 -7.47 0.24
N ARG A 15 -6.25 -6.39 0.13
CA ARG A 15 -7.11 -5.88 1.20
C ARG A 15 -8.56 -5.91 0.76
N LEU A 16 -9.45 -6.15 1.71
CA LEU A 16 -10.90 -6.02 1.56
C LEU A 16 -11.43 -5.06 2.61
N LEU A 17 -12.21 -4.08 2.16
CA LEU A 17 -13.01 -3.22 3.00
C LEU A 17 -14.48 -3.38 2.59
N ILE A 18 -15.36 -3.62 3.56
CA ILE A 18 -16.81 -3.58 3.37
C ILE A 18 -17.36 -2.47 4.26
N SER A 19 -18.11 -1.55 3.66
CA SER A 19 -18.67 -0.39 4.35
C SER A 19 -20.12 -0.16 3.93
N THR A 20 -20.86 0.50 4.81
CA THR A 20 -22.13 1.13 4.44
C THR A 20 -21.90 2.58 4.07
N VAL A 21 -22.68 3.06 3.12
CA VAL A 21 -22.72 4.48 2.73
C VAL A 21 -24.10 5.02 3.04
N GLU A 22 -24.17 6.03 3.91
CA GLU A 22 -25.41 6.72 4.24
C GLU A 22 -25.12 8.22 4.43
N ASN A 23 -25.85 9.06 3.71
CA ASN A 23 -25.71 10.52 3.77
C ASN A 23 -24.26 11.02 3.58
N GLY A 24 -23.49 10.36 2.69
CA GLY A 24 -22.09 10.68 2.42
C GLY A 24 -21.09 10.23 3.50
N LYS A 25 -21.54 9.53 4.52
CA LYS A 25 -20.68 8.95 5.56
C LYS A 25 -20.43 7.46 5.30
N LEU A 26 -19.19 7.05 5.54
CA LEU A 26 -18.78 5.65 5.49
C LEU A 26 -18.76 5.07 6.91
N GLU A 27 -19.40 3.92 7.09
CA GLU A 27 -19.26 3.11 8.29
C GLU A 27 -18.64 1.76 7.90
N ASN A 28 -17.50 1.45 8.48
CA ASN A 28 -16.77 0.22 8.18
C ASN A 28 -17.40 -0.97 8.90
N LEU A 29 -17.85 -1.96 8.13
CA LEU A 29 -18.45 -3.19 8.65
C LEU A 29 -17.42 -4.33 8.77
N HIS A 30 -16.46 -4.38 7.86
CA HIS A 30 -15.47 -5.45 7.82
C HIS A 30 -14.20 -4.99 7.10
N LYS A 31 -13.05 -5.23 7.72
CA LYS A 31 -11.73 -5.06 7.12
C LYS A 31 -11.00 -6.39 7.12
N GLU A 32 -10.32 -6.71 6.05
CA GLU A 32 -9.46 -7.88 5.98
C GLU A 32 -8.22 -7.59 5.16
N HIS A 33 -7.08 -8.06 5.64
CA HIS A 33 -5.77 -7.90 5.01
C HIS A 33 -5.11 -9.28 4.89
N GLN A 34 -4.63 -9.63 3.69
CA GLN A 34 -3.94 -10.89 3.42
C GLN A 34 -2.67 -10.64 2.62
N VAL A 35 -1.55 -11.21 3.06
CA VAL A 35 -0.28 -11.15 2.34
C VAL A 35 -0.32 -12.14 1.18
N THR A 36 -0.32 -11.61 -0.04
CA THR A 36 -0.38 -12.40 -1.28
C THR A 36 0.96 -12.50 -1.99
N ARG A 37 1.84 -11.52 -1.76
CA ARG A 37 3.17 -11.39 -2.39
C ARG A 37 3.08 -11.55 -3.90
N LEU A 38 2.22 -10.75 -4.54
CA LEU A 38 2.03 -10.80 -5.98
C LEU A 38 3.31 -10.42 -6.73
N SER A 39 4.09 -9.49 -6.19
CA SER A 39 5.33 -9.03 -6.79
C SER A 39 6.56 -9.89 -6.50
N ASP A 40 6.40 -11.03 -5.83
CA ASP A 40 7.51 -11.93 -5.49
C ASP A 40 8.35 -12.31 -6.72
N ASN A 41 9.61 -11.86 -6.76
CA ASN A 41 10.55 -12.00 -7.89
C ASN A 41 10.10 -11.37 -9.23
N ILE A 42 9.19 -10.40 -9.22
CA ILE A 42 8.68 -9.79 -10.46
C ILE A 42 9.78 -9.00 -11.19
N ASP A 43 10.67 -8.34 -10.48
CA ASP A 43 11.77 -7.57 -11.06
C ASP A 43 12.72 -8.45 -11.89
N LYS A 44 12.84 -9.74 -11.51
CA LYS A 44 13.67 -10.71 -12.23
C LYS A 44 12.93 -11.38 -13.39
N THR A 45 11.65 -11.65 -13.23
CA THR A 45 10.86 -12.46 -14.18
C THR A 45 10.00 -11.62 -15.11
N GLY A 46 9.64 -10.42 -14.68
CA GLY A 46 8.67 -9.55 -15.32
C GLY A 46 7.22 -10.07 -15.25
N SER A 47 6.94 -11.06 -14.39
CA SER A 47 5.63 -11.71 -14.34
C SER A 47 5.27 -12.18 -12.93
N ILE A 48 3.98 -12.13 -12.61
CA ILE A 48 3.43 -12.71 -11.38
C ILE A 48 3.60 -14.23 -11.44
N SER A 49 4.23 -14.81 -10.43
CA SER A 49 4.51 -16.24 -10.37
C SER A 49 3.23 -17.09 -10.19
N ASN A 50 3.27 -18.36 -10.61
CA ASN A 50 2.14 -19.27 -10.41
C ASN A 50 1.79 -19.46 -8.93
N ASP A 51 2.77 -19.41 -8.02
CA ASP A 51 2.51 -19.58 -6.59
C ASP A 51 1.90 -18.32 -5.98
N SER A 52 2.34 -17.12 -6.39
CA SER A 52 1.69 -15.86 -6.04
C SER A 52 0.25 -15.82 -6.54
N LYS A 53 0.03 -16.23 -7.79
CA LYS A 53 -1.30 -16.36 -8.39
C LYS A 53 -2.19 -17.30 -7.57
N LYS A 54 -1.72 -18.49 -7.18
CA LYS A 54 -2.48 -19.42 -6.32
C LYS A 54 -2.87 -18.79 -4.98
N ARG A 55 -1.93 -18.09 -4.30
CA ARG A 55 -2.21 -17.40 -3.05
C ARG A 55 -3.29 -16.33 -3.25
N PHE A 56 -3.17 -15.52 -4.29
CA PHE A 56 -4.12 -14.48 -4.64
C PHE A 56 -5.53 -15.01 -4.88
N PHE A 57 -5.67 -16.04 -5.71
CA PHE A 57 -6.96 -16.67 -5.97
C PHE A 57 -7.60 -17.31 -4.73
N LYS A 58 -6.79 -17.85 -3.81
CA LYS A 58 -7.28 -18.32 -2.51
C LYS A 58 -7.85 -17.17 -1.67
N VAL A 59 -7.18 -16.03 -1.66
CA VAL A 59 -7.62 -14.82 -0.95
C VAL A 59 -8.89 -14.26 -1.58
N LEU A 60 -8.93 -14.09 -2.90
CA LEU A 60 -10.14 -13.62 -3.59
C LEU A 60 -11.35 -14.51 -3.30
N ARG A 61 -11.19 -15.83 -3.30
CA ARG A 61 -12.30 -16.75 -2.95
C ARG A 61 -12.81 -16.51 -1.55
N LYS A 62 -11.94 -16.19 -0.59
CA LYS A 62 -12.32 -15.85 0.78
C LYS A 62 -13.08 -14.52 0.81
N TYR A 63 -12.60 -13.52 0.09
CA TYR A 63 -13.23 -12.20 0.02
C TYR A 63 -14.60 -12.24 -0.65
N MET A 64 -14.75 -13.00 -1.73
CA MET A 64 -16.05 -13.16 -2.38
C MET A 64 -17.10 -13.80 -1.46
N ARG A 65 -16.71 -14.74 -0.59
CA ARG A 65 -17.62 -15.29 0.43
C ARG A 65 -18.03 -14.21 1.45
N LYS A 66 -17.10 -13.32 1.85
CA LYS A 66 -17.44 -12.21 2.75
C LYS A 66 -18.36 -11.20 2.07
N ILE A 67 -18.12 -10.87 0.83
CA ILE A 67 -18.98 -10.00 0.02
C ILE A 67 -20.42 -10.57 -0.03
N GLU A 68 -20.57 -11.86 -0.25
CA GLU A 68 -21.87 -12.55 -0.24
C GLU A 68 -22.51 -12.57 1.16
N GLU A 69 -21.73 -12.91 2.21
CA GLU A 69 -22.18 -12.93 3.62
C GLU A 69 -22.75 -11.58 4.06
N TYR A 70 -22.06 -10.49 3.72
CA TYR A 70 -22.47 -9.12 4.05
C TYR A 70 -23.53 -8.57 3.10
N LYS A 71 -23.90 -9.29 2.03
CA LYS A 71 -24.85 -8.87 0.99
C LYS A 71 -24.46 -7.52 0.38
N VAL A 72 -23.20 -7.42 -0.02
CA VAL A 72 -22.65 -6.23 -0.68
C VAL A 72 -23.33 -6.04 -2.04
N GLN A 73 -23.77 -4.82 -2.35
CA GLN A 73 -24.44 -4.49 -3.61
C GLN A 73 -23.46 -4.11 -4.73
N GLU A 74 -22.38 -3.43 -4.38
CA GLU A 74 -21.39 -2.96 -5.36
C GLU A 74 -19.99 -3.31 -4.88
N VAL A 75 -19.16 -3.81 -5.80
CA VAL A 75 -17.77 -4.18 -5.51
C VAL A 75 -16.84 -3.45 -6.46
N PHE A 76 -15.91 -2.72 -5.89
CA PHE A 76 -14.80 -2.09 -6.60
C PHE A 76 -13.54 -2.90 -6.35
N CYS A 77 -12.84 -3.29 -7.41
CA CYS A 77 -11.59 -4.01 -7.30
C CYS A 77 -10.53 -3.30 -8.14
N ILE A 78 -9.45 -2.89 -7.51
CA ILE A 78 -8.33 -2.20 -8.16
C ILE A 78 -7.08 -3.06 -8.14
N GLY A 79 -6.29 -2.95 -9.21
CA GLY A 79 -4.94 -3.51 -9.31
C GLY A 79 -3.93 -2.38 -9.44
N THR A 80 -2.92 -2.37 -8.58
CA THR A 80 -1.93 -1.30 -8.49
C THR A 80 -0.62 -1.63 -9.20
N ALA A 81 0.52 -1.14 -8.75
CA ALA A 81 1.83 -1.26 -9.42
C ALA A 81 2.16 -2.67 -9.92
N VAL A 82 1.85 -3.72 -9.15
CA VAL A 82 2.12 -5.11 -9.56
C VAL A 82 1.40 -5.50 -10.85
N PHE A 83 0.17 -5.00 -11.07
CA PHE A 83 -0.57 -5.26 -12.30
C PHE A 83 -0.09 -4.38 -13.45
N ARG A 84 0.33 -3.13 -13.17
CA ARG A 84 0.93 -2.24 -14.18
C ARG A 84 2.23 -2.82 -14.74
N ASN A 85 3.06 -3.38 -13.86
CA ASN A 85 4.43 -3.77 -14.17
C ASN A 85 4.57 -5.26 -14.60
N SER A 86 3.46 -6.03 -14.60
CA SER A 86 3.51 -7.45 -14.90
C SER A 86 3.07 -7.77 -16.33
N LYS A 87 3.86 -8.58 -17.04
CA LYS A 87 3.57 -9.01 -18.42
C LYS A 87 2.32 -9.90 -18.52
N ASN A 88 1.97 -10.62 -17.45
CA ASN A 88 0.82 -11.55 -17.43
C ASN A 88 -0.38 -11.01 -16.65
N SER A 89 -0.42 -9.71 -16.36
CA SER A 89 -1.52 -9.08 -15.62
C SER A 89 -2.88 -9.28 -16.28
N TYR A 90 -2.98 -9.04 -17.58
CA TYR A 90 -4.25 -9.19 -18.32
C TYR A 90 -4.80 -10.62 -18.30
N GLU A 91 -3.93 -11.65 -18.36
CA GLU A 91 -4.33 -13.04 -18.24
C GLU A 91 -4.93 -13.32 -16.85
N ILE A 92 -4.32 -12.76 -15.81
CA ILE A 92 -4.80 -12.93 -14.43
C ILE A 92 -6.13 -12.19 -14.22
N ILE A 93 -6.25 -10.96 -14.74
CA ILE A 93 -7.50 -10.18 -14.70
C ILE A 93 -8.63 -10.94 -15.38
N ASP A 94 -8.40 -11.46 -16.59
CA ASP A 94 -9.39 -12.26 -17.33
C ASP A 94 -9.79 -13.54 -16.55
N GLU A 95 -8.82 -14.22 -15.95
CA GLU A 95 -9.10 -15.40 -15.13
C GLU A 95 -9.89 -15.07 -13.87
N VAL A 96 -9.61 -13.93 -13.21
CA VAL A 96 -10.40 -13.44 -12.06
C VAL A 96 -11.82 -13.14 -12.47
N ASN A 97 -12.01 -12.45 -13.59
CA ASN A 97 -13.34 -12.15 -14.11
C ASN A 97 -14.14 -13.43 -14.41
N LYS A 98 -13.52 -14.39 -15.10
CA LYS A 98 -14.17 -15.68 -15.42
C LYS A 98 -14.55 -16.50 -14.20
N ARG A 99 -13.73 -16.48 -13.14
CA ARG A 99 -13.95 -17.32 -11.95
C ARG A 99 -14.84 -16.68 -10.90
N PHE A 100 -14.82 -15.37 -10.78
CA PHE A 100 -15.47 -14.65 -9.67
C PHE A 100 -16.49 -13.63 -10.15
N ASN A 101 -16.64 -13.41 -11.46
CA ASN A 101 -17.40 -12.30 -12.03
C ASN A 101 -17.00 -10.96 -11.40
N LEU A 102 -15.67 -10.77 -11.20
CA LEU A 102 -15.06 -9.63 -10.57
C LEU A 102 -14.10 -8.97 -11.57
N GLU A 103 -14.34 -7.72 -11.88
CA GLU A 103 -13.47 -6.93 -12.75
C GLU A 103 -12.40 -6.23 -11.91
N ILE A 104 -11.13 -6.48 -12.21
CA ILE A 104 -10.02 -5.72 -11.64
C ILE A 104 -9.71 -4.54 -12.56
N LYS A 105 -9.97 -3.32 -12.08
CA LYS A 105 -9.54 -2.10 -12.76
C LYS A 105 -8.07 -1.83 -12.43
N MET A 106 -7.20 -1.88 -13.44
CA MET A 106 -5.82 -1.41 -13.32
C MET A 106 -5.81 0.12 -13.25
N ILE A 107 -5.23 0.68 -12.20
CA ILE A 107 -5.15 2.13 -11.99
C ILE A 107 -3.73 2.65 -12.15
N SER A 108 -3.58 3.90 -12.60
CA SER A 108 -2.29 4.58 -12.65
C SER A 108 -1.78 4.94 -11.26
N GLY A 109 -0.48 5.29 -11.14
CA GLY A 109 0.05 5.77 -9.87
C GLY A 109 -0.58 7.09 -9.43
N GLU A 110 -0.97 7.96 -10.38
CA GLU A 110 -1.71 9.19 -10.07
C GLU A 110 -3.13 8.89 -9.55
N GLU A 111 -3.85 7.94 -10.15
CA GLU A 111 -5.15 7.49 -9.64
C GLU A 111 -5.01 6.85 -8.25
N GLU A 112 -3.95 6.06 -8.01
CA GLU A 112 -3.62 5.47 -6.71
C GLU A 112 -3.39 6.56 -5.66
N GLY A 113 -2.56 7.56 -5.97
CA GLY A 113 -2.31 8.71 -5.10
C GLY A 113 -3.57 9.55 -4.85
N LEU A 114 -4.43 9.75 -5.86
CA LEU A 114 -5.70 10.44 -5.67
C LEU A 114 -6.61 9.70 -4.68
N LEU A 115 -6.75 8.38 -4.83
CA LEU A 115 -7.57 7.58 -3.92
C LEU A 115 -7.00 7.58 -2.50
N THR A 116 -5.67 7.51 -2.35
CA THR A 116 -4.97 7.63 -1.07
C THR A 116 -5.23 8.99 -0.43
N SER A 117 -5.14 10.08 -1.19
CA SER A 117 -5.44 11.44 -0.71
C SER A 117 -6.88 11.56 -0.19
N LEU A 118 -7.85 11.06 -0.95
CA LEU A 118 -9.26 11.07 -0.54
C LEU A 118 -9.49 10.27 0.75
N GLY A 119 -8.84 9.11 0.89
CA GLY A 119 -8.87 8.29 2.09
C GLY A 119 -8.33 9.03 3.32
N VAL A 120 -7.17 9.67 3.18
CA VAL A 120 -6.54 10.46 4.24
C VAL A 120 -7.42 11.66 4.60
N GLN A 121 -7.84 12.46 3.62
CA GLN A 121 -8.68 13.63 3.86
C GLN A 121 -9.99 13.28 4.58
N SER A 122 -10.58 12.12 4.31
CA SER A 122 -11.78 11.65 5.01
C SER A 122 -11.57 11.38 6.51
N SER A 123 -10.31 11.24 6.93
CA SER A 123 -9.91 10.94 8.32
C SER A 123 -9.47 12.15 9.12
N PHE A 124 -9.30 13.32 8.49
CA PHE A 124 -8.88 14.57 9.13
C PHE A 124 -9.87 15.67 8.83
N GLU A 125 -10.23 16.47 9.84
CA GLU A 125 -11.21 17.56 9.67
C GLU A 125 -10.65 18.78 8.94
N ASN A 126 -9.38 19.12 9.15
CA ASN A 126 -8.74 20.27 8.52
C ASN A 126 -7.29 19.93 8.22
N LEU A 127 -7.03 19.41 7.03
CA LEU A 127 -5.71 19.04 6.58
C LEU A 127 -5.17 20.11 5.63
N GLU A 128 -4.19 20.88 6.10
CA GLU A 128 -3.56 21.94 5.31
C GLU A 128 -2.03 21.75 5.29
N ASN A 129 -1.39 22.20 4.23
CA ASN A 129 0.06 22.19 4.07
C ASN A 129 0.72 20.84 4.44
N TYR A 130 0.27 19.78 3.78
CA TYR A 130 0.68 18.41 4.06
C TYR A 130 1.52 17.79 2.94
N LEU A 131 2.23 16.75 3.30
CA LEU A 131 2.80 15.76 2.39
C LEU A 131 2.33 14.38 2.86
N ILE A 132 1.52 13.70 2.05
CA ILE A 132 1.21 12.30 2.24
C ILE A 132 2.26 11.48 1.50
N ILE A 133 2.81 10.48 2.19
CA ILE A 133 3.71 9.49 1.61
C ILE A 133 3.08 8.12 1.78
N ASP A 134 2.81 7.45 0.66
CA ASP A 134 2.40 6.04 0.62
C ASP A 134 3.55 5.19 0.10
N ILE A 135 4.16 4.38 0.95
CA ILE A 135 5.23 3.46 0.56
C ILE A 135 4.66 2.06 0.43
N GLY A 136 4.34 1.71 -0.81
CA GLY A 136 3.87 0.38 -1.18
C GLY A 136 4.98 -0.63 -1.40
N GLY A 137 4.64 -1.79 -1.99
CA GLY A 137 5.63 -2.84 -2.30
C GLY A 137 6.52 -2.51 -3.50
N GLN A 138 5.95 -1.91 -4.54
CA GLN A 138 6.64 -1.59 -5.81
C GLN A 138 6.49 -0.15 -6.26
N SER A 139 5.72 0.66 -5.55
CA SER A 139 5.59 2.09 -5.83
C SER A 139 5.59 2.89 -4.55
N THR A 140 5.88 4.19 -4.69
CA THR A 140 5.79 5.19 -3.63
C THR A 140 5.10 6.42 -4.20
N GLU A 141 4.01 6.82 -3.58
CA GLU A 141 3.27 8.01 -3.93
C GLU A 141 3.61 9.15 -2.97
N LEU A 142 3.93 10.33 -3.55
CA LEU A 142 4.10 11.59 -2.85
C LEU A 142 2.97 12.52 -3.24
N ILE A 143 2.18 12.96 -2.27
CA ILE A 143 0.96 13.70 -2.53
C ILE A 143 0.98 14.96 -1.69
N THR A 144 0.92 16.11 -2.36
CA THR A 144 0.84 17.43 -1.68
C THR A 144 -0.35 18.21 -2.22
N ASP A 145 -0.84 19.13 -1.41
CA ASP A 145 -1.75 20.17 -1.86
C ASP A 145 -0.97 21.49 -2.02
N ILE A 146 -0.98 22.02 -3.23
CA ILE A 146 -0.35 23.30 -3.56
C ILE A 146 -1.44 24.19 -4.16
N ASP A 147 -1.79 25.28 -3.48
CA ASP A 147 -2.81 26.24 -3.92
C ASP A 147 -4.17 25.57 -4.24
N ASN A 148 -4.63 24.66 -3.40
CA ASN A 148 -5.85 23.84 -3.57
C ASN A 148 -5.82 22.95 -4.82
N LYS A 149 -4.63 22.60 -5.29
CA LYS A 149 -4.43 21.66 -6.38
C LYS A 149 -3.54 20.52 -5.91
N LEU A 150 -4.03 19.29 -6.04
CA LEU A 150 -3.23 18.11 -5.74
C LEU A 150 -2.07 17.98 -6.74
N ASP A 151 -0.87 17.88 -6.20
CA ASP A 151 0.32 17.47 -6.93
C ASP A 151 0.67 16.05 -6.48
N ILE A 152 0.56 15.10 -7.41
CA ILE A 152 0.75 13.67 -7.15
C ILE A 152 1.92 13.19 -7.97
N GLN A 153 2.89 12.59 -7.31
CA GLN A 153 4.01 11.90 -7.94
C GLN A 153 3.99 10.45 -7.51
N SER A 154 3.98 9.54 -8.47
CA SER A 154 4.20 8.11 -8.23
C SER A 154 5.58 7.74 -8.76
N LYS A 155 6.36 7.06 -7.94
CA LYS A 155 7.69 6.55 -8.26
C LYS A 155 7.64 5.02 -8.23
N ASP A 156 8.18 4.38 -9.26
CA ASP A 156 8.24 2.91 -9.37
C ASP A 156 9.33 2.32 -8.45
N ILE A 157 9.21 2.62 -7.16
CA ILE A 157 10.08 2.15 -6.10
C ILE A 157 9.27 1.89 -4.83
N GLY A 158 9.47 0.74 -4.21
CA GLY A 158 8.79 0.35 -2.97
C GLY A 158 9.62 -0.63 -2.16
N VAL A 159 9.11 -1.04 -0.99
CA VAL A 159 9.87 -1.88 -0.06
C VAL A 159 10.24 -3.25 -0.63
N VAL A 160 9.42 -3.82 -1.51
CA VAL A 160 9.74 -5.13 -2.12
C VAL A 160 10.84 -4.97 -3.15
N SER A 161 10.73 -4.00 -4.08
CA SER A 161 11.75 -3.75 -5.08
C SER A 161 13.10 -3.38 -4.45
N MET A 162 13.09 -2.56 -3.40
CA MET A 162 14.31 -2.22 -2.65
C MET A 162 14.92 -3.43 -1.95
N SER A 163 14.09 -4.23 -1.29
CA SER A 163 14.56 -5.45 -0.60
C SER A 163 15.17 -6.45 -1.58
N GLU A 164 14.54 -6.67 -2.73
CA GLU A 164 15.02 -7.62 -3.74
C GLU A 164 16.29 -7.15 -4.44
N ASN A 165 16.46 -5.84 -4.66
CA ASN A 165 17.58 -5.28 -5.41
C ASN A 165 18.79 -4.96 -4.53
N TYR A 166 18.59 -4.47 -3.30
CA TYR A 166 19.67 -3.96 -2.47
C TYR A 166 19.86 -4.72 -1.14
N PHE A 167 18.78 -5.28 -0.56
CA PHE A 167 18.80 -5.83 0.79
C PHE A 167 18.49 -7.33 0.82
N ASN A 168 18.90 -8.07 -0.19
CA ASN A 168 18.65 -9.51 -0.33
C ASN A 168 19.68 -10.41 0.38
N GLU A 169 20.65 -9.81 1.08
CA GLU A 169 21.71 -10.50 1.85
C GLU A 169 21.60 -10.16 3.33
N ASN A 170 21.95 -11.13 4.19
CA ASN A 170 22.01 -10.89 5.62
C ASN A 170 23.38 -11.40 6.16
N PRO A 171 24.24 -10.55 6.79
CA PRO A 171 23.97 -9.12 7.07
C PRO A 171 23.97 -8.26 5.79
N ILE A 172 23.29 -7.10 5.89
CA ILE A 172 23.22 -6.13 4.79
C ILE A 172 24.64 -5.64 4.47
N ASN A 173 24.99 -5.61 3.18
CA ASN A 173 26.26 -5.08 2.72
C ASN A 173 26.23 -3.54 2.76
N ILE A 174 27.21 -2.91 3.42
CA ILE A 174 27.31 -1.46 3.58
C ILE A 174 27.36 -0.75 2.23
N ASP A 175 28.08 -1.30 1.24
CA ASP A 175 28.17 -0.71 -0.10
C ASP A 175 26.80 -0.67 -0.81
N LYS A 176 25.96 -1.68 -0.56
CA LYS A 176 24.58 -1.72 -1.07
C LYS A 176 23.66 -0.71 -0.36
N GLU A 177 23.87 -0.48 0.93
CA GLU A 177 23.14 0.54 1.70
C GLU A 177 23.46 1.94 1.17
N GLU A 178 24.73 2.25 0.92
CA GLU A 178 25.15 3.53 0.32
C GLU A 178 24.57 3.69 -1.09
N THR A 179 24.63 2.64 -1.91
CA THR A 179 24.05 2.65 -3.26
C THR A 179 22.53 2.90 -3.21
N ALA A 180 21.82 2.24 -2.32
CA ALA A 180 20.38 2.45 -2.11
C ALA A 180 20.08 3.87 -1.66
N THR A 181 20.87 4.42 -0.74
CA THR A 181 20.72 5.79 -0.24
C THR A 181 20.91 6.82 -1.35
N ASN A 182 21.95 6.65 -2.18
CA ASN A 182 22.20 7.53 -3.33
C ASN A 182 21.06 7.45 -4.35
N PHE A 183 20.57 6.25 -4.64
CA PHE A 183 19.42 6.05 -5.51
C PHE A 183 18.15 6.73 -4.99
N PHE A 184 17.88 6.67 -3.68
CA PHE A 184 16.79 7.40 -3.08
C PHE A 184 16.95 8.92 -3.20
N ASN A 185 18.13 9.43 -2.92
CA ASN A 185 18.42 10.85 -3.04
C ASN A 185 18.17 11.36 -4.45
N ASP A 186 18.57 10.60 -5.47
CA ASP A 186 18.37 10.97 -6.88
C ASP A 186 16.88 11.01 -7.26
N ILE A 187 16.06 10.10 -6.70
CA ILE A 187 14.62 10.03 -7.02
C ILE A 187 13.82 11.13 -6.32
N PHE A 188 14.19 11.49 -5.10
CA PHE A 188 13.41 12.39 -4.24
C PHE A 188 13.98 13.81 -4.11
N HIS A 189 15.03 14.14 -4.88
CA HIS A 189 15.77 15.38 -4.79
C HIS A 189 15.00 16.64 -5.28
N ASP A 190 13.99 16.51 -6.11
CA ASP A 190 13.48 17.61 -6.95
C ASP A 190 12.49 18.58 -6.27
N LYS A 191 12.07 18.37 -5.02
CA LYS A 191 11.08 19.22 -4.37
C LYS A 191 11.41 19.55 -2.93
N ASP A 192 11.16 20.81 -2.57
CA ASP A 192 11.18 21.26 -1.19
C ASP A 192 9.88 20.85 -0.47
N TYR A 193 9.99 19.85 0.38
CA TYR A 193 8.91 19.41 1.26
C TYR A 193 9.04 19.97 2.69
N ALA A 194 9.99 20.91 2.92
CA ALA A 194 10.21 21.51 4.22
C ALA A 194 8.94 22.19 4.75
N HIS A 195 8.78 22.13 6.04
CA HIS A 195 7.66 22.77 6.76
C HIS A 195 6.26 22.19 6.47
N ARG A 196 6.13 21.02 5.84
CA ARG A 196 4.87 20.35 5.66
C ARG A 196 4.59 19.36 6.79
N GLN A 197 3.31 19.18 7.12
CA GLN A 197 2.89 18.06 7.96
C GLN A 197 3.05 16.77 7.18
N LEU A 198 3.92 15.86 7.66
CA LEU A 198 4.12 14.57 7.04
C LEU A 198 3.08 13.57 7.52
N ILE A 199 2.39 12.92 6.59
CA ILE A 199 1.43 11.85 6.85
C ILE A 199 1.91 10.61 6.14
N GLY A 200 2.33 9.62 6.91
CA GLY A 200 2.72 8.32 6.40
C GLY A 200 1.53 7.36 6.38
N VAL A 201 1.34 6.68 5.28
CA VAL A 201 0.30 5.64 5.15
C VAL A 201 0.91 4.31 4.69
N SER A 202 0.07 3.25 4.66
CA SER A 202 0.50 1.91 4.22
C SER A 202 1.37 1.15 5.24
N GLY A 203 1.76 -0.08 4.86
CA GLY A 203 2.39 -1.05 5.76
C GLY A 203 3.74 -0.60 6.32
N THR A 204 4.49 0.19 5.57
CA THR A 204 5.80 0.70 6.00
C THR A 204 5.65 1.63 7.19
N PHE A 205 4.78 2.65 7.08
CA PHE A 205 4.58 3.61 8.15
C PHE A 205 3.87 3.01 9.37
N THR A 206 2.92 2.10 9.17
CA THR A 206 2.29 1.41 10.31
C THR A 206 3.29 0.49 11.03
N SER A 207 4.24 -0.10 10.32
CA SER A 207 5.33 -0.85 10.95
C SER A 207 6.26 0.05 11.76
N LEU A 208 6.62 1.22 11.22
CA LEU A 208 7.40 2.22 11.96
C LEU A 208 6.64 2.72 13.20
N GLY A 209 5.33 2.98 13.09
CA GLY A 209 4.48 3.34 14.22
C GLY A 209 4.45 2.25 15.30
N SER A 210 4.31 0.98 14.92
CA SER A 210 4.36 -0.16 15.84
C SER A 210 5.70 -0.27 16.58
N ILE A 211 6.82 -0.04 15.88
CA ILE A 211 8.16 0.01 16.48
C ILE A 211 8.29 1.18 17.44
N TYR A 212 7.83 2.38 17.04
CA TYR A 212 7.84 3.58 17.87
C TYR A 212 7.06 3.40 19.18
N LEU A 213 5.88 2.76 19.10
CA LEU A 213 5.05 2.42 20.27
C LEU A 213 5.57 1.21 21.05
N ASN A 214 6.65 0.56 20.59
CA ASN A 214 7.20 -0.65 21.20
C ASN A 214 6.16 -1.76 21.40
N GLN A 215 5.26 -1.92 20.41
CA GLN A 215 4.22 -2.93 20.45
C GLN A 215 4.80 -4.34 20.40
N LYS A 216 4.39 -5.21 21.33
CA LYS A 216 4.72 -6.65 21.28
C LYS A 216 3.79 -7.42 20.35
N ILE A 217 2.58 -6.96 20.20
CA ILE A 217 1.55 -7.48 19.27
C ILE A 217 1.05 -6.27 18.51
N TYR A 218 1.06 -6.38 17.19
CA TYR A 218 0.60 -5.30 16.31
C TYR A 218 -0.90 -4.99 16.54
N ASP A 219 -1.19 -3.73 16.85
CA ASP A 219 -2.54 -3.19 16.97
C ASP A 219 -2.67 -1.93 16.13
N GLU A 220 -3.44 -2.00 15.04
CA GLU A 220 -3.62 -0.89 14.12
C GLU A 220 -4.35 0.31 14.77
N ASN A 221 -5.21 0.07 15.75
CA ASN A 221 -5.98 1.13 16.39
C ASN A 221 -5.10 2.04 17.26
N GLU A 222 -4.03 1.49 17.85
CA GLU A 222 -3.07 2.27 18.61
C GLU A 222 -2.12 3.06 17.69
N ILE A 223 -1.91 2.60 16.45
CA ILE A 223 -1.02 3.23 15.48
C ILE A 223 -1.73 4.36 14.75
N ASP A 224 -3.05 4.30 14.61
CA ASP A 224 -3.82 5.31 13.87
C ASP A 224 -3.58 6.70 14.46
N LYS A 225 -3.16 7.64 13.58
CA LYS A 225 -2.83 9.02 13.94
C LYS A 225 -1.72 9.21 14.97
N VAL A 226 -0.83 8.24 15.13
CA VAL A 226 0.38 8.41 15.95
C VAL A 226 1.24 9.53 15.37
N ILE A 227 1.60 10.48 16.22
CA ILE A 227 2.46 11.60 15.86
C ILE A 227 3.87 11.30 16.36
N THR A 228 4.84 11.30 15.45
CA THR A 228 6.27 11.21 15.77
C THR A 228 6.98 12.47 15.28
N VAL A 229 8.18 12.70 15.77
CA VAL A 229 9.02 13.81 15.32
C VAL A 229 10.23 13.27 14.55
N SER A 230 10.69 14.00 13.55
CA SER A 230 11.73 13.53 12.61
C SER A 230 13.08 13.20 13.25
N TYR A 231 13.36 13.77 14.43
CA TYR A 231 14.57 13.48 15.21
C TYR A 231 14.41 12.33 16.22
N THR A 232 13.24 11.66 16.23
CA THR A 232 13.07 10.48 17.06
C THR A 232 13.91 9.37 16.45
N HIS A 233 15.03 9.01 17.10
CA HIS A 233 15.84 7.86 16.70
C HIS A 233 15.06 6.59 17.00
N LEU A 234 14.51 5.98 15.95
CA LEU A 234 13.99 4.63 16.02
C LEU A 234 15.17 3.66 16.10
N THR A 235 15.61 3.35 17.30
CA THR A 235 16.54 2.23 17.49
C THR A 235 15.77 0.94 17.21
N LEU A 236 15.96 0.37 16.02
CA LEU A 236 15.53 -0.99 15.77
C LEU A 236 16.20 -1.88 16.80
N PRO A 237 15.45 -2.73 17.53
CA PRO A 237 16.09 -3.73 18.37
C PRO A 237 16.99 -4.58 17.45
N THR A 238 18.29 -4.54 17.69
CA THR A 238 19.21 -5.49 17.08
C THR A 238 18.74 -6.86 17.53
N ILE A 239 18.06 -7.58 16.65
CA ILE A 239 17.77 -8.99 16.84
C ILE A 239 19.14 -9.66 16.72
N LEU A 240 19.80 -9.85 17.87
CA LEU A 240 20.93 -10.74 17.95
C LEU A 240 20.37 -12.14 17.67
N PRO A 241 20.90 -12.86 16.69
CA PRO A 241 20.54 -14.24 16.51
C PRO A 241 20.99 -15.00 17.77
N VAL A 242 20.08 -15.71 18.41
CA VAL A 242 20.39 -16.74 19.38
C VAL A 242 20.72 -18.01 18.63
#